data_e352eb7b18e462ae221f038af29faef3
#
_entry.id   e352eb7b18e462ae221f038af29faef3
#
_cell.length_a   1.000
_cell.length_b   1.000
_cell.length_c   1.000
_cell.angle_alpha   90.00
_cell.angle_beta   90.00
_cell.angle_gamma   90.00
#
_symmetry.space_group_name_H-M   'P 1'
#
loop_
_entity.id
_entity.type
_entity.pdbx_description
1 polymer ?
#
loop_
_entity_poly.entity_id
_entity_poly.type
_entity_poly.pdbx_seq_one_letter_code
_entity_poly.pdbx_strand_id
1 'polypeptide(L)'
;MILDYIGVKEINGSLIVIDNVENAFYEETVDIRLDDGSMRQGRIVQMDGKRVVIQVFEGTREISLDNTRTRLRGRAMEMPLSPEMLGRVFNGAGDPIDGLGEIYPEQRMNINGAPINPVSRVYPRNYIHTGISSIDTLMTLIRGQKLPIFSGSGMQHNELAVQIARQANI
;
A
#
# COMPACT_ATOMS: atom_id res chain seq x y z
N MET A 1 -10.07 -25.34 -7.38
CA MET A 1 -10.89 -24.97 -8.56
C MET A 1 -10.72 -23.47 -8.74
N ILE A 2 -10.16 -23.04 -9.85
CA ILE A 2 -9.95 -21.59 -10.11
C ILE A 2 -11.27 -21.09 -10.71
N LEU A 3 -11.92 -20.17 -10.04
CA LEU A 3 -13.18 -19.56 -10.47
C LEU A 3 -12.88 -18.15 -11.03
N ASP A 4 -13.34 -17.91 -12.25
CA ASP A 4 -13.36 -16.58 -12.84
C ASP A 4 -14.77 -16.00 -12.68
N TYR A 5 -14.85 -14.84 -12.04
CA TYR A 5 -16.09 -14.06 -11.95
C TYR A 5 -16.20 -13.16 -13.17
N ILE A 6 -17.29 -13.28 -13.90
CA ILE A 6 -17.53 -12.52 -15.13
C ILE A 6 -18.46 -11.36 -14.84
N GLY A 7 -18.08 -10.19 -15.31
CA GLY A 7 -18.83 -8.96 -15.15
C GLY A 7 -18.49 -8.21 -13.86
N VAL A 8 -18.77 -6.94 -13.89
CA VAL A 8 -18.62 -5.97 -12.80
C VAL A 8 -19.95 -5.30 -12.58
N LYS A 9 -20.40 -5.25 -11.34
CA LYS A 9 -21.70 -4.64 -11.00
C LYS A 9 -21.67 -3.12 -11.10
N GLU A 10 -20.58 -2.53 -10.64
CA GLU A 10 -20.43 -1.09 -10.54
C GLU A 10 -18.96 -0.70 -10.62
N ILE A 11 -18.68 0.46 -11.20
CA ILE A 11 -17.34 1.06 -11.25
C ILE A 11 -17.45 2.46 -10.64
N ASN A 12 -16.62 2.73 -9.62
CA ASN A 12 -16.58 4.01 -8.93
C ASN A 12 -15.14 4.45 -8.66
N GLY A 13 -14.63 5.38 -9.48
CA GLY A 13 -13.24 5.80 -9.41
C GLY A 13 -12.27 4.63 -9.65
N SER A 14 -11.43 4.31 -8.69
CA SER A 14 -10.50 3.16 -8.72
C SER A 14 -11.11 1.87 -8.17
N LEU A 15 -12.39 1.88 -7.81
CA LEU A 15 -13.08 0.75 -7.20
C LEU A 15 -14.00 0.07 -8.20
N ILE A 16 -14.06 -1.25 -8.15
CA ILE A 16 -15.05 -2.08 -8.82
C ILE A 16 -15.81 -2.92 -7.80
N VAL A 17 -17.07 -3.19 -8.08
CA VAL A 17 -17.93 -4.00 -7.24
C VAL A 17 -18.34 -5.26 -8.00
N ILE A 18 -18.20 -6.41 -7.37
CA ILE A 18 -18.60 -7.71 -7.92
C ILE A 18 -19.55 -8.37 -6.93
N ASP A 19 -20.63 -8.95 -7.44
CA ASP A 19 -21.60 -9.72 -6.68
C ASP A 19 -21.37 -11.23 -6.82
N ASN A 20 -21.96 -12.01 -5.91
CA ASN A 20 -21.92 -13.47 -5.91
C ASN A 20 -20.52 -14.09 -5.76
N VAL A 21 -19.61 -13.40 -5.10
CA VAL A 21 -18.28 -13.91 -4.81
C VAL A 21 -18.33 -14.85 -3.60
N GLU A 22 -17.71 -16.02 -3.73
CA GLU A 22 -17.63 -17.01 -2.66
C GLU A 22 -16.17 -17.21 -2.22
N ASN A 23 -16.00 -17.47 -0.92
CA ASN A 23 -14.70 -17.75 -0.30
C ASN A 23 -13.66 -16.64 -0.45
N ALA A 24 -14.10 -15.40 -0.63
CA ALA A 24 -13.21 -14.24 -0.62
C ALA A 24 -12.82 -13.85 0.81
N PHE A 25 -11.68 -13.22 0.99
CA PHE A 25 -11.30 -12.62 2.27
C PHE A 25 -10.75 -11.19 2.09
N TYR A 26 -10.74 -10.46 3.19
CA TYR A 26 -10.27 -9.07 3.21
C TYR A 26 -8.77 -9.01 2.85
N GLU A 27 -8.39 -8.02 2.00
CA GLU A 27 -7.06 -7.83 1.45
C GLU A 27 -6.56 -8.93 0.48
N GLU A 28 -7.43 -9.83 0.07
CA GLU A 28 -7.09 -10.78 -0.98
C GLU A 28 -6.76 -10.07 -2.29
N THR A 29 -5.67 -10.49 -2.94
CA THR A 29 -5.30 -9.99 -4.25
C THR A 29 -6.09 -10.67 -5.35
N VAL A 30 -6.40 -9.89 -6.39
CA VAL A 30 -7.18 -10.36 -7.53
C VAL A 30 -6.49 -9.99 -8.85
N ASP A 31 -6.64 -10.86 -9.84
CA ASP A 31 -6.29 -10.59 -11.23
C ASP A 31 -7.55 -10.20 -11.99
N ILE A 32 -7.49 -9.11 -12.74
CA ILE A 32 -8.58 -8.56 -13.52
C ILE A 32 -8.16 -8.57 -14.98
N ARG A 33 -8.81 -9.40 -15.79
CA ARG A 33 -8.57 -9.50 -17.22
C ARG A 33 -9.60 -8.67 -17.97
N LEU A 34 -9.13 -7.76 -18.80
CA LEU A 34 -9.93 -6.90 -19.65
C LEU A 34 -10.27 -7.59 -20.98
N ASP A 35 -11.15 -6.99 -21.76
CA ASP A 35 -11.59 -7.50 -23.06
C ASP A 35 -10.46 -7.57 -24.11
N ASP A 36 -9.53 -6.62 -24.05
CA ASP A 36 -8.33 -6.58 -24.90
C ASP A 36 -7.27 -7.63 -24.52
N GLY A 37 -7.53 -8.39 -23.46
CA GLY A 37 -6.61 -9.39 -22.90
C GLY A 37 -5.59 -8.83 -21.93
N SER A 38 -5.52 -7.54 -21.72
CA SER A 38 -4.64 -6.93 -20.71
C SER A 38 -5.04 -7.35 -19.32
N MET A 39 -4.06 -7.37 -18.41
CA MET A 39 -4.23 -7.79 -17.04
C MET A 39 -4.02 -6.59 -16.12
N ARG A 40 -4.87 -6.47 -15.12
CA ARG A 40 -4.70 -5.53 -14.02
C ARG A 40 -4.72 -6.28 -12.70
N GLN A 41 -4.17 -5.67 -11.68
CA GLN A 41 -4.20 -6.23 -10.34
C GLN A 41 -5.03 -5.35 -9.42
N GLY A 42 -5.57 -5.98 -8.39
CA GLY A 42 -6.32 -5.28 -7.36
C GLY A 42 -6.32 -6.05 -6.05
N ARG A 43 -6.95 -5.44 -5.06
CA ARG A 43 -7.18 -6.09 -3.76
C ARG A 43 -8.59 -5.85 -3.28
N ILE A 44 -9.12 -6.79 -2.52
CA ILE A 44 -10.42 -6.64 -1.85
C ILE A 44 -10.27 -5.69 -0.68
N VAL A 45 -11.02 -4.58 -0.69
CA VAL A 45 -10.98 -3.56 0.36
C VAL A 45 -12.23 -3.53 1.22
N GLN A 46 -13.31 -4.16 0.75
CA GLN A 46 -14.55 -4.27 1.52
C GLN A 46 -15.32 -5.51 1.10
N MET A 47 -16.00 -6.10 2.05
CA MET A 47 -16.86 -7.26 1.82
C MET A 47 -18.19 -7.06 2.54
N ASP A 48 -19.30 -7.39 1.87
CA ASP A 48 -20.65 -7.41 2.42
C ASP A 48 -21.38 -8.65 1.90
N GLY A 49 -21.38 -9.69 2.72
CA GLY A 49 -21.89 -11.00 2.34
C GLY A 49 -21.13 -11.57 1.13
N LYS A 50 -21.84 -11.74 -0.01
CA LYS A 50 -21.25 -12.18 -1.28
C LYS A 50 -20.84 -11.04 -2.21
N ARG A 51 -20.98 -9.80 -1.76
CA ARG A 51 -20.54 -8.61 -2.51
C ARG A 51 -19.16 -8.21 -2.05
N VAL A 52 -18.26 -7.97 -3.01
CA VAL A 52 -16.90 -7.52 -2.76
C VAL A 52 -16.62 -6.22 -3.50
N VAL A 53 -15.89 -5.33 -2.84
CA VAL A 53 -15.35 -4.11 -3.43
C VAL A 53 -13.85 -4.30 -3.61
N ILE A 54 -13.38 -4.12 -4.83
CA ILE A 54 -11.99 -4.32 -5.21
C ILE A 54 -11.41 -2.97 -5.62
N GLN A 55 -10.27 -2.63 -5.04
CA GLN A 55 -9.44 -1.53 -5.48
C GLN A 55 -8.51 -1.99 -6.58
N VAL A 56 -8.63 -1.39 -7.77
CA VAL A 56 -7.77 -1.68 -8.92
C VAL A 56 -6.54 -0.77 -8.89
N PHE A 57 -5.35 -1.34 -8.96
CA PHE A 57 -4.10 -0.57 -8.78
C PHE A 57 -3.80 0.33 -9.97
N GLU A 58 -4.00 -0.16 -11.19
CA GLU A 58 -3.73 0.57 -12.43
C GLU A 58 -4.94 1.42 -12.89
N GLY A 59 -5.96 1.53 -12.04
CA GLY A 59 -7.20 2.25 -12.34
C GLY A 59 -8.20 1.43 -13.13
N THR A 60 -9.37 2.02 -13.39
CA THR A 60 -10.55 1.32 -13.94
C THR A 60 -10.88 1.69 -15.38
N ARG A 61 -10.00 2.41 -16.09
CA ARG A 61 -10.23 2.75 -17.49
C ARG A 61 -10.36 1.47 -18.31
N GLU A 62 -11.28 1.45 -19.26
CA GLU A 62 -11.50 0.33 -20.18
C GLU A 62 -12.00 -0.97 -19.53
N ILE A 63 -12.34 -0.95 -18.24
CA ILE A 63 -13.03 -2.06 -17.60
C ILE A 63 -14.47 -2.12 -18.11
N SER A 64 -14.84 -3.24 -18.72
CA SER A 64 -16.20 -3.52 -19.17
C SER A 64 -17.05 -4.05 -18.03
N LEU A 65 -18.32 -3.61 -17.95
CA LEU A 65 -19.26 -4.16 -16.95
C LEU A 65 -19.62 -5.63 -17.24
N ASP A 66 -19.65 -6.04 -18.50
CA ASP A 66 -20.19 -7.34 -18.89
C ASP A 66 -19.12 -8.41 -19.06
N ASN A 67 -17.94 -8.05 -19.58
CA ASN A 67 -16.96 -9.02 -20.08
C ASN A 67 -15.70 -9.14 -19.22
N THR A 68 -15.46 -8.16 -18.33
CA THR A 68 -14.29 -8.21 -17.45
C THR A 68 -14.31 -9.48 -16.61
N ARG A 69 -13.18 -10.15 -16.50
CA ARG A 69 -13.03 -11.39 -15.72
C ARG A 69 -12.14 -11.13 -14.52
N THR A 70 -12.64 -11.44 -13.35
CA THR A 70 -11.90 -11.28 -12.10
C THR A 70 -11.61 -12.66 -11.49
N ARG A 71 -10.36 -12.89 -11.14
CA ARG A 71 -9.87 -14.10 -10.50
C ARG A 71 -9.27 -13.79 -9.13
N LEU A 72 -9.74 -14.48 -8.11
CA LEU A 72 -9.18 -14.42 -6.78
C LEU A 72 -7.91 -15.27 -6.71
N ARG A 73 -6.85 -14.73 -6.09
CA ARG A 73 -5.55 -15.41 -5.95
C ARG A 73 -5.45 -16.31 -4.72
N GLY A 74 -6.41 -16.22 -3.79
CA GLY A 74 -6.37 -16.99 -2.54
C GLY A 74 -5.27 -16.55 -1.57
N ARG A 75 -4.71 -15.35 -1.74
CA ARG A 75 -3.65 -14.81 -0.88
C ARG A 75 -3.68 -13.28 -0.84
N ALA A 76 -3.25 -12.72 0.28
CA ALA A 76 -2.99 -11.29 0.40
C ALA A 76 -1.77 -10.89 -0.43
N MET A 77 -1.49 -9.59 -0.50
CA MET A 77 -0.30 -9.09 -1.19
C MET A 77 0.95 -9.47 -0.41
N GLU A 78 1.86 -10.17 -1.09
CA GLU A 78 3.11 -10.67 -0.54
C GLU A 78 4.28 -10.11 -1.34
N MET A 79 5.36 -9.80 -0.64
CA MET A 79 6.64 -9.42 -1.24
C MET A 79 7.56 -10.63 -1.28
N PRO A 80 8.17 -10.96 -2.44
CA PRO A 80 9.23 -11.94 -2.49
C PRO A 80 10.45 -11.42 -1.72
N LEU A 81 11.08 -12.26 -0.91
CA LEU A 81 12.29 -11.90 -0.18
C LEU A 81 13.44 -12.81 -0.61
N SER A 82 14.50 -12.18 -1.11
CA SER A 82 15.73 -12.81 -1.52
C SER A 82 16.86 -11.77 -1.49
N PRO A 83 18.13 -12.13 -1.24
CA PRO A 83 19.26 -11.24 -1.43
C PRO A 83 19.36 -10.66 -2.84
N GLU A 84 18.80 -11.34 -3.85
CA GLU A 84 18.73 -10.88 -5.23
C GLU A 84 17.90 -9.62 -5.44
N MET A 85 17.10 -9.20 -4.44
CA MET A 85 16.35 -7.95 -4.50
C MET A 85 17.23 -6.71 -4.35
N LEU A 86 18.42 -6.87 -3.81
CA LEU A 86 19.32 -5.74 -3.57
C LEU A 86 19.78 -5.13 -4.90
N GLY A 87 19.59 -3.83 -5.04
CA GLY A 87 19.93 -3.08 -6.26
C GLY A 87 18.91 -3.21 -7.40
N ARG A 88 17.78 -3.92 -7.20
CA ARG A 88 16.70 -4.06 -8.17
C ARG A 88 15.65 -2.96 -8.03
N VAL A 89 14.89 -2.73 -9.11
CA VAL A 89 13.79 -1.75 -9.15
C VAL A 89 12.47 -2.46 -9.34
N PHE A 90 11.49 -2.14 -8.49
CA PHE A 90 10.18 -2.77 -8.47
C PHE A 90 9.05 -1.78 -8.72
N ASN A 91 7.94 -2.27 -9.27
CA ASN A 91 6.67 -1.53 -9.27
C ASN A 91 5.98 -1.61 -7.90
N GLY A 92 4.84 -0.94 -7.74
CA GLY A 92 4.05 -0.95 -6.51
C GLY A 92 3.43 -2.31 -6.14
N ALA A 93 3.40 -3.25 -7.07
CA ALA A 93 2.93 -4.62 -6.85
C ALA A 93 4.05 -5.59 -6.45
N GLY A 94 5.31 -5.13 -6.50
CA GLY A 94 6.48 -5.95 -6.18
C GLY A 94 7.07 -6.72 -7.37
N ASP A 95 6.63 -6.40 -8.60
CA ASP A 95 7.21 -7.00 -9.80
C ASP A 95 8.44 -6.21 -10.24
N PRO A 96 9.55 -6.86 -10.65
CA PRO A 96 10.73 -6.17 -11.13
C PRO A 96 10.45 -5.47 -12.47
N ILE A 97 10.89 -4.20 -12.57
CA ILE A 97 10.73 -3.36 -13.78
C ILE A 97 12.05 -2.92 -14.40
N ASP A 98 13.17 -3.45 -13.92
CA ASP A 98 14.53 -3.12 -14.36
C ASP A 98 15.01 -3.95 -15.58
N GLY A 99 14.18 -4.85 -16.08
CA GLY A 99 14.54 -5.70 -17.22
C GLY A 99 15.49 -6.86 -16.91
N LEU A 100 15.83 -7.09 -15.65
CA LEU A 100 16.75 -8.16 -15.22
C LEU A 100 16.07 -9.50 -14.93
N GLY A 101 14.77 -9.62 -15.26
CA GLY A 101 14.00 -10.86 -15.08
C GLY A 101 13.40 -11.01 -13.69
N GLU A 102 12.70 -12.12 -13.49
CA GLU A 102 12.00 -12.44 -12.24
C GLU A 102 12.99 -12.81 -11.13
N ILE A 103 12.56 -12.58 -9.88
CA ILE A 103 13.27 -13.01 -8.67
C ILE A 103 12.66 -14.31 -8.18
N TYR A 104 13.49 -15.30 -7.91
CA TYR A 104 13.07 -16.55 -7.27
C TYR A 104 13.23 -16.43 -5.74
N PRO A 105 12.15 -16.15 -5.02
CA PRO A 105 12.25 -15.84 -3.61
C PRO A 105 12.50 -17.09 -2.78
N GLU A 106 13.37 -16.96 -1.79
CA GLU A 106 13.54 -17.96 -0.73
C GLU A 106 12.33 -17.97 0.21
N GLN A 107 11.71 -16.80 0.41
CA GLN A 107 10.56 -16.62 1.27
C GLN A 107 9.61 -15.54 0.69
N ARG A 108 8.31 -15.69 0.95
CA ARG A 108 7.31 -14.64 0.70
C ARG A 108 6.77 -14.14 2.03
N MET A 109 6.65 -12.83 2.17
CA MET A 109 6.07 -12.22 3.36
C MET A 109 4.92 -11.28 2.98
N ASN A 110 3.87 -11.31 3.81
CA ASN A 110 2.77 -10.36 3.69
C ASN A 110 3.30 -8.93 3.89
N ILE A 111 2.96 -8.02 2.98
CA ILE A 111 3.42 -6.62 3.02
C ILE A 111 2.95 -5.86 4.26
N ASN A 112 1.84 -6.27 4.85
CA ASN A 112 1.33 -5.66 6.09
C ASN A 112 2.13 -6.10 7.33
N GLY A 113 2.97 -7.12 7.19
CA GLY A 113 3.74 -7.68 8.28
C GLY A 113 2.88 -8.37 9.33
N ALA A 114 3.52 -8.72 10.45
CA ALA A 114 2.84 -9.23 11.63
C ALA A 114 2.53 -8.10 12.62
N PRO A 115 1.39 -8.14 13.32
CA PRO A 115 1.09 -7.16 14.37
C PRO A 115 2.15 -7.24 15.47
N ILE A 116 2.69 -6.08 15.84
CA ILE A 116 3.66 -5.99 16.93
C ILE A 116 2.91 -6.14 18.25
N ASN A 117 3.35 -7.08 19.09
CA ASN A 117 2.83 -7.21 20.46
C ASN A 117 3.03 -5.88 21.21
N PRO A 118 1.97 -5.26 21.75
CA PRO A 118 2.09 -4.01 22.51
C PRO A 118 3.10 -4.06 23.64
N VAL A 119 3.29 -5.22 24.28
CA VAL A 119 4.26 -5.42 25.37
C VAL A 119 5.72 -5.29 24.88
N SER A 120 5.99 -5.58 23.61
CA SER A 120 7.33 -5.46 23.03
C SER A 120 7.68 -4.04 22.59
N ARG A 121 6.73 -3.10 22.68
CA ARG A 121 6.97 -1.70 22.31
C ARG A 121 7.79 -1.03 23.39
N VAL A 122 8.88 -0.42 22.99
CA VAL A 122 9.72 0.41 23.86
C VAL A 122 9.43 1.87 23.51
N TYR A 123 9.19 2.69 24.56
CA TYR A 123 9.06 4.13 24.35
C TYR A 123 10.39 4.71 23.89
N PRO A 124 10.44 5.40 22.73
CA PRO A 124 11.65 6.04 22.27
C PRO A 124 12.06 7.15 23.27
N ARG A 125 13.36 7.20 23.60
CA ARG A 125 13.92 8.19 24.54
C ARG A 125 14.92 9.13 23.86
N ASN A 126 15.28 8.83 22.61
CA ASN A 126 16.24 9.61 21.86
C ASN A 126 15.55 10.83 21.28
N TYR A 127 15.85 12.01 21.78
CA TYR A 127 15.31 13.24 21.23
C TYR A 127 16.15 13.71 20.04
N ILE A 128 15.53 14.50 19.18
CA ILE A 128 16.16 15.15 18.03
C ILE A 128 16.27 16.62 18.35
N HIS A 129 17.49 17.13 18.37
CA HIS A 129 17.71 18.57 18.57
C HIS A 129 17.46 19.30 17.24
N THR A 130 16.38 20.10 17.20
CA THR A 130 15.96 20.79 15.97
C THR A 130 16.63 22.14 15.77
N GLY A 131 17.29 22.69 16.80
CA GLY A 131 17.86 24.03 16.80
C GLY A 131 16.80 25.15 16.89
N ILE A 132 15.53 24.80 17.09
CA ILE A 132 14.43 25.75 17.27
C ILE A 132 14.00 25.70 18.73
N SER A 133 14.28 26.75 19.49
CA SER A 133 14.12 26.77 20.94
C SER A 133 12.69 26.45 21.39
N SER A 134 11.68 26.91 20.68
CA SER A 134 10.27 26.62 21.00
C SER A 134 9.93 25.13 20.86
N ILE A 135 10.47 24.43 19.86
CA ILE A 135 10.27 23.01 19.67
C ILE A 135 11.08 22.24 20.70
N ASP A 136 12.36 22.55 20.84
CA ASP A 136 13.29 21.81 21.70
C ASP A 136 12.92 21.92 23.20
N THR A 137 12.26 23.03 23.63
CA THR A 137 11.89 23.24 25.03
C THR A 137 10.44 22.86 25.34
N LEU A 138 9.49 23.07 24.41
CA LEU A 138 8.07 22.88 24.69
C LEU A 138 7.49 21.59 24.13
N MET A 139 8.02 21.12 23.03
CA MET A 139 7.50 19.97 22.27
C MET A 139 8.59 19.05 21.79
N THR A 140 9.54 18.73 22.63
CA THR A 140 10.72 17.90 22.29
C THR A 140 10.43 16.82 21.26
N LEU A 141 11.06 16.90 20.10
CA LEU A 141 10.89 15.92 19.02
C LEU A 141 11.66 14.65 19.33
N ILE A 142 11.00 13.51 19.27
CA ILE A 142 11.59 12.21 19.60
C ILE A 142 11.72 11.38 18.32
N ARG A 143 12.78 10.59 18.20
CA ARG A 143 13.02 9.70 17.06
C ARG A 143 11.84 8.76 16.84
N GLY A 144 11.31 8.72 15.60
CA GLY A 144 10.13 7.93 15.24
C GLY A 144 8.78 8.60 15.50
N GLN A 145 8.78 9.82 16.05
CA GLN A 145 7.57 10.61 16.25
C GLN A 145 7.13 11.26 14.93
N LYS A 146 5.81 11.34 14.71
CA LYS A 146 5.21 12.14 13.64
C LYS A 146 4.93 13.53 14.18
N LEU A 147 5.55 14.54 13.60
CA LEU A 147 5.32 15.95 13.95
C LEU A 147 4.44 16.60 12.86
N PRO A 148 3.15 16.84 13.11
CA PRO A 148 2.33 17.61 12.19
C PRO A 148 2.63 19.10 12.34
N ILE A 149 2.78 19.81 11.22
CA ILE A 149 2.94 21.27 11.19
C ILE A 149 1.66 21.87 10.62
N PHE A 150 0.90 22.55 11.45
CA PHE A 150 -0.29 23.27 11.04
C PHE A 150 0.00 24.76 10.95
N SER A 151 -0.40 25.39 9.87
CA SER A 151 -0.22 26.83 9.67
C SER A 151 -1.39 27.44 8.90
N GLY A 152 -1.61 28.74 9.08
CA GLY A 152 -2.54 29.50 8.23
C GLY A 152 -1.97 29.77 6.84
N SER A 153 -2.83 30.20 5.93
CA SER A 153 -2.43 30.61 4.58
C SER A 153 -1.39 31.73 4.63
N GLY A 154 -0.32 31.60 3.85
CA GLY A 154 0.76 32.59 3.78
C GLY A 154 1.85 32.44 4.87
N MET A 155 1.74 31.48 5.76
CA MET A 155 2.79 31.19 6.75
C MET A 155 3.91 30.33 6.14
N GLN A 156 5.12 30.48 6.66
CA GLN A 156 6.34 29.83 6.18
C GLN A 156 6.52 28.40 6.72
N HIS A 157 5.52 27.54 6.59
CA HIS A 157 5.56 26.16 7.13
C HIS A 157 6.56 25.25 6.39
N ASN A 158 6.73 25.46 5.09
CA ASN A 158 7.70 24.69 4.30
C ASN A 158 9.13 25.03 4.72
N GLU A 159 9.43 26.31 4.91
CA GLU A 159 10.75 26.78 5.37
C GLU A 159 11.06 26.24 6.76
N LEU A 160 10.07 26.22 7.66
CA LEU A 160 10.21 25.63 8.98
C LEU A 160 10.54 24.12 8.89
N ALA A 161 9.82 23.37 8.07
CA ALA A 161 10.07 21.94 7.87
C ALA A 161 11.47 21.68 7.30
N VAL A 162 11.89 22.47 6.30
CA VAL A 162 13.23 22.37 5.70
C VAL A 162 14.30 22.74 6.72
N GLN A 163 14.07 23.77 7.54
CA GLN A 163 15.01 24.17 8.58
C GLN A 163 15.20 23.07 9.63
N ILE A 164 14.10 22.44 10.11
CA ILE A 164 14.17 21.29 11.01
C ILE A 164 15.00 20.17 10.39
N ALA A 165 14.71 19.80 9.13
CA ALA A 165 15.42 18.71 8.45
C ALA A 165 16.91 18.99 8.27
N ARG A 166 17.30 20.26 8.03
CA ARG A 166 18.71 20.66 7.85
C ARG A 166 19.50 20.76 9.14
N GLN A 167 18.84 21.14 10.24
CA GLN A 167 19.51 21.39 11.53
C GLN A 167 19.40 20.21 12.50
N ALA A 168 18.49 19.27 12.22
CA ALA A 168 18.27 18.12 13.09
C ALA A 168 19.58 17.35 13.32
N ASN A 169 19.96 17.27 14.59
CA ASN A 169 21.11 16.50 15.04
C ASN A 169 20.62 15.33 15.91
N ILE A 170 21.10 14.13 15.61
CA ILE A 170 20.65 12.86 16.18
C ILE A 170 21.77 12.25 17.02
#